data_ec7fa32f0f01489e46da5dc5f2172882
#
_entry.id   ec7fa32f0f01489e46da5dc5f2172882
#
_cell.length_a   1.000
_cell.length_b   1.000
_cell.length_c   1.000
_cell.angle_alpha   90.00
_cell.angle_beta   90.00
_cell.angle_gamma   90.00
#
_symmetry.space_group_name_H-M   'P 1'
#
loop_
_entity.id
_entity.type
_entity.pdbx_description
1 polymer ?
#
loop_
_entity_poly.entity_id
_entity_poly.type
_entity_poly.pdbx_seq_one_letter_code
_entity_poly.pdbx_strand_id
1 'polypeptide(L)'
;MGLSSFLNVNGYDFPCPRVGFSYTITTTVNAGRNANNAVIGQRVGRDLYKLDNLQWACLEPETWQMMLRAVEPFYIPVTFEDYRTGKPITIMMYPGDRTAEPLFVDDKSHKVTKYLNCRFNLIDAGLE
;
A
#
# COMPACT_ATOMS: atom_id res chain seq x y z
N MET A 1 -8.12 3.02 -20.07
CA MET A 1 -8.79 1.93 -19.37
C MET A 1 -8.37 1.92 -17.93
N GLY A 2 -9.30 1.93 -17.00
CA GLY A 2 -9.01 1.92 -15.57
C GLY A 2 -8.66 0.54 -15.04
N LEU A 3 -8.40 0.47 -13.74
CA LEU A 3 -8.17 -0.78 -13.05
C LEU A 3 -9.50 -1.51 -12.84
N SER A 4 -9.48 -2.84 -12.87
CA SER A 4 -10.66 -3.64 -12.55
C SER A 4 -11.01 -3.58 -11.07
N SER A 5 -10.06 -3.18 -10.24
CA SER A 5 -10.24 -3.00 -8.79
C SER A 5 -9.49 -1.76 -8.36
N PHE A 6 -9.67 -1.37 -7.09
CA PHE A 6 -8.95 -0.23 -6.54
C PHE A 6 -7.44 -0.46 -6.61
N LEU A 7 -6.99 -1.65 -6.33
CA LEU A 7 -5.59 -1.96 -6.15
C LEU A 7 -5.34 -3.40 -6.57
N ASN A 8 -4.32 -3.61 -7.41
CA ASN A 8 -3.87 -4.95 -7.76
C ASN A 8 -2.50 -5.18 -7.15
N VAL A 9 -2.39 -6.18 -6.32
CA VAL A 9 -1.16 -6.49 -5.60
C VAL A 9 -0.73 -7.90 -5.99
N ASN A 10 0.43 -7.99 -6.63
CA ASN A 10 1.02 -9.27 -7.04
C ASN A 10 0.05 -10.13 -7.87
N GLY A 11 -0.75 -9.48 -8.72
CA GLY A 11 -1.73 -10.16 -9.54
C GLY A 11 -3.10 -10.39 -8.91
N TYR A 12 -3.27 -10.03 -7.66
CA TYR A 12 -4.54 -10.19 -6.94
C TYR A 12 -5.26 -8.85 -6.82
N ASP A 13 -6.56 -8.84 -7.12
CA ASP A 13 -7.37 -7.65 -6.97
C ASP A 13 -7.79 -7.49 -5.51
N PHE A 14 -7.41 -6.37 -4.91
CA PHE A 14 -7.75 -6.07 -3.53
C PHE A 14 -9.04 -5.25 -3.47
N PRO A 15 -9.86 -5.45 -2.43
CA PRO A 15 -11.05 -4.61 -2.25
C PRO A 15 -10.67 -3.18 -1.93
N CYS A 16 -11.60 -2.24 -2.16
CA CYS A 16 -11.40 -0.84 -1.88
C CYS A 16 -11.23 -0.63 -0.37
N PRO A 17 -10.16 0.04 0.08
CA PRO A 17 -10.00 0.32 1.50
C PRO A 17 -11.00 1.38 1.97
N ARG A 18 -11.21 1.45 3.28
CA ARG A 18 -12.10 2.44 3.86
C ARG A 18 -11.52 3.84 3.75
N VAL A 19 -12.36 4.84 3.98
CA VAL A 19 -11.94 6.25 4.03
C VAL A 19 -10.87 6.43 5.10
N GLY A 20 -9.88 7.23 4.80
CA GLY A 20 -8.71 7.42 5.67
C GLY A 20 -7.42 6.96 5.03
N PHE A 21 -7.52 6.30 3.88
CA PHE A 21 -6.37 5.92 3.07
C PHE A 21 -5.63 7.19 2.62
N SER A 22 -4.30 7.15 2.74
CA SER A 22 -3.42 8.26 2.33
C SER A 22 -2.49 7.81 1.22
N TYR A 23 -2.32 8.68 0.25
CA TYR A 23 -1.45 8.48 -0.89
C TYR A 23 -0.36 9.55 -0.82
N THR A 24 0.89 9.13 -0.69
CA THR A 24 2.02 10.05 -0.51
C THR A 24 3.03 9.89 -1.63
N ILE A 25 3.46 11.00 -2.18
CA ILE A 25 4.55 11.05 -3.16
C ILE A 25 5.70 11.83 -2.52
N THR A 26 6.88 11.21 -2.46
CA THR A 26 8.04 11.80 -1.82
C THR A 26 9.14 12.01 -2.85
N THR A 27 9.70 13.22 -2.89
CA THR A 27 10.85 13.54 -3.72
C THR A 27 12.09 13.57 -2.85
N THR A 28 13.07 12.74 -3.19
CA THR A 28 14.36 12.76 -2.49
C THR A 28 15.24 13.85 -3.11
N VAL A 29 15.74 14.74 -2.26
CA VAL A 29 16.50 15.90 -2.70
C VAL A 29 17.81 15.96 -1.94
N ASN A 30 18.90 16.19 -2.66
CA ASN A 30 20.17 16.58 -2.07
C ASN A 30 20.24 18.12 -2.16
N ALA A 31 20.03 18.79 -1.02
CA ALA A 31 19.84 20.23 -1.02
C ALA A 31 20.72 20.91 0.02
N GLY A 32 21.09 22.16 -0.29
CA GLY A 32 21.80 23.05 0.62
C GLY A 32 21.35 24.49 0.37
N ARG A 33 21.99 25.44 1.04
CA ARG A 33 21.70 26.86 0.83
C ARG A 33 22.93 27.59 0.38
N ASN A 34 22.76 28.52 -0.56
CA ASN A 34 23.87 29.35 -1.04
C ASN A 34 24.03 30.59 -0.15
N ALA A 35 24.98 31.50 -0.54
CA ALA A 35 25.26 32.71 0.22
C ALA A 35 24.04 33.63 0.36
N ASN A 36 23.10 33.57 -0.58
CA ASN A 36 21.86 34.36 -0.54
C ASN A 36 20.72 33.64 0.18
N ASN A 37 21.03 32.55 0.87
CA ASN A 37 20.07 31.73 1.61
C ASN A 37 19.01 31.05 0.73
N ALA A 38 19.23 30.96 -0.56
CA ALA A 38 18.36 30.23 -1.46
C ALA A 38 18.69 28.75 -1.42
N VAL A 39 17.65 27.93 -1.50
CA VAL A 39 17.82 26.49 -1.51
C VAL A 39 18.35 26.06 -2.88
N ILE A 40 19.51 25.40 -2.88
CA ILE A 40 20.08 24.79 -4.07
C ILE A 40 19.91 23.29 -3.90
N GLY A 41 19.09 22.68 -4.75
CA GLY A 41 18.77 21.28 -4.61
C GLY A 41 18.88 20.53 -5.92
N GLN A 42 19.06 19.22 -5.77
CA GLN A 42 19.07 18.31 -6.90
C GLN A 42 18.23 17.10 -6.52
N ARG A 43 17.32 16.73 -7.41
CA ARG A 43 16.51 15.53 -7.22
C ARG A 43 17.39 14.29 -7.33
N VAL A 44 17.25 13.39 -6.38
CA VAL A 44 17.98 12.12 -6.36
C VAL A 44 17.01 10.99 -6.69
N GLY A 45 17.18 10.40 -7.88
CA GLY A 45 16.31 9.33 -8.34
C GLY A 45 14.91 9.80 -8.72
N ARG A 46 13.99 8.86 -8.81
CA ARG A 46 12.58 9.16 -9.10
C ARG A 46 11.82 9.45 -7.82
N ASP A 47 10.62 10.01 -7.96
CA ASP A 47 9.71 10.17 -6.82
C ASP A 47 9.29 8.81 -6.30
N LEU A 48 9.15 8.70 -5.00
CA LEU A 48 8.75 7.47 -4.32
C LEU A 48 7.31 7.57 -3.88
N TYR A 49 6.62 6.45 -3.90
CA TYR A 49 5.21 6.37 -3.56
C TYR A 49 4.98 5.59 -2.28
N LYS A 50 4.00 5.99 -1.51
CA LYS A 50 3.63 5.30 -0.28
C LYS A 50 2.11 5.27 -0.16
N LEU A 51 1.58 4.09 0.05
CA LEU A 51 0.16 3.89 0.30
C LEU A 51 -0.03 3.63 1.79
N ASP A 52 -0.46 4.66 2.51
CA ASP A 52 -0.60 4.63 3.95
C ASP A 52 -2.03 4.37 4.37
N ASN A 53 -2.19 3.77 5.54
CA ASN A 53 -3.51 3.55 6.15
C ASN A 53 -4.45 2.77 5.25
N LEU A 54 -3.91 1.77 4.56
CA LEU A 54 -4.76 0.82 3.86
C LEU A 54 -5.52 0.02 4.91
N GLN A 55 -6.81 0.31 5.07
CA GLN A 55 -7.62 -0.27 6.12
C GLN A 55 -8.92 -0.82 5.55
N TRP A 56 -9.31 -1.96 6.08
CA TRP A 56 -10.59 -2.58 5.75
C TRP A 56 -11.31 -2.86 7.05
N ALA A 57 -12.54 -2.33 7.18
CA ALA A 57 -13.30 -2.45 8.43
C ALA A 57 -13.63 -3.91 8.75
N CYS A 58 -13.92 -4.70 7.71
CA CYS A 58 -14.31 -6.09 7.88
C CYS A 58 -14.01 -6.85 6.59
N LEU A 59 -13.32 -7.99 6.72
CA LEU A 59 -13.00 -8.84 5.58
C LEU A 59 -13.32 -10.28 5.91
N GLU A 60 -13.78 -11.02 4.88
CA GLU A 60 -13.94 -12.45 5.00
C GLU A 60 -12.56 -13.11 5.22
N PRO A 61 -12.50 -14.23 5.96
CA PRO A 61 -11.22 -14.89 6.22
C PRO A 61 -10.46 -15.25 4.96
N GLU A 62 -11.16 -15.71 3.94
CA GLU A 62 -10.53 -16.10 2.68
C GLU A 62 -9.93 -14.89 1.97
N THR A 63 -10.62 -13.76 2.01
CA THR A 63 -10.13 -12.52 1.42
C THR A 63 -8.86 -12.05 2.10
N TRP A 64 -8.85 -12.01 3.43
CA TRP A 64 -7.67 -11.59 4.18
C TRP A 64 -6.50 -12.55 3.97
N GLN A 65 -6.78 -13.86 3.92
CA GLN A 65 -5.74 -14.85 3.65
C GLN A 65 -5.13 -14.65 2.26
N MET A 66 -5.95 -14.37 1.27
CA MET A 66 -5.47 -14.08 -0.09
C MET A 66 -4.58 -12.83 -0.08
N MET A 67 -5.00 -11.79 0.62
CA MET A 67 -4.24 -10.55 0.71
C MET A 67 -2.89 -10.76 1.39
N LEU A 68 -2.87 -11.54 2.47
CA LEU A 68 -1.62 -11.85 3.17
C LEU A 68 -0.66 -12.65 2.29
N ARG A 69 -1.18 -13.58 1.51
CA ARG A 69 -0.34 -14.34 0.57
C ARG A 69 0.20 -13.46 -0.55
N ALA A 70 -0.59 -12.50 -1.00
CA ALA A 70 -0.17 -11.58 -2.04
C ALA A 70 1.00 -10.71 -1.60
N VAL A 71 1.06 -10.33 -0.30
CA VAL A 71 2.11 -9.47 0.23
C VAL A 71 3.22 -10.25 0.97
N GLU A 72 3.21 -11.58 0.86
CA GLU A 72 4.21 -12.41 1.53
C GLU A 72 5.64 -12.17 1.02
N PRO A 73 5.88 -12.07 -0.31
CA PRO A 73 7.22 -11.73 -0.80
C PRO A 73 7.63 -10.33 -0.36
N PHE A 74 8.94 -10.12 -0.16
CA PHE A 74 9.43 -8.80 0.26
C PHE A 74 9.19 -7.73 -0.80
N TYR A 75 9.51 -8.05 -2.06
CA TYR A 75 9.25 -7.13 -3.18
C TYR A 75 8.03 -7.63 -3.94
N ILE A 76 6.99 -6.79 -4.04
CA ILE A 76 5.74 -7.15 -4.72
C ILE A 76 5.37 -6.08 -5.74
N PRO A 77 4.94 -6.48 -6.95
CA PRO A 77 4.43 -5.51 -7.92
C PRO A 77 3.04 -5.05 -7.51
N VAL A 78 2.87 -3.75 -7.32
CA VAL A 78 1.61 -3.14 -6.92
C VAL A 78 1.16 -2.21 -8.04
N THR A 79 -0.03 -2.45 -8.57
CA THR A 79 -0.62 -1.65 -9.62
C THR A 79 -1.75 -0.81 -9.04
N PHE A 80 -1.65 0.49 -9.22
CA PHE A 80 -2.65 1.43 -8.72
C PHE A 80 -2.72 2.63 -9.66
N GLU A 81 -3.72 3.47 -9.47
CA GLU A 81 -3.86 4.66 -10.30
C GLU A 81 -2.91 5.75 -9.84
N ASP A 82 -2.10 6.27 -10.77
CA ASP A 82 -1.25 7.42 -10.49
C ASP A 82 -2.12 8.67 -10.57
N TYR A 83 -2.33 9.33 -9.44
CA TYR A 83 -3.22 10.48 -9.37
C TYR A 83 -2.70 11.69 -10.13
N ARG A 84 -1.41 11.68 -10.52
CA ARG A 84 -0.87 12.77 -11.34
C ARG A 84 -1.26 12.64 -12.81
N THR A 85 -1.44 11.42 -13.29
CA THR A 85 -1.70 11.17 -14.71
C THR A 85 -3.07 10.57 -14.95
N GLY A 86 -3.70 10.01 -13.94
CA GLY A 86 -4.96 9.30 -14.07
C GLY A 86 -4.83 7.95 -14.74
N LYS A 87 -3.62 7.42 -14.85
CA LYS A 87 -3.38 6.14 -15.53
C LYS A 87 -2.79 5.13 -14.55
N PRO A 88 -3.04 3.82 -14.77
CA PRO A 88 -2.46 2.82 -13.90
C PRO A 88 -0.94 2.78 -14.00
N ILE A 89 -0.27 2.60 -12.87
CA ILE A 89 1.17 2.38 -12.82
C ILE A 89 1.45 1.16 -11.94
N THR A 90 2.57 0.51 -12.22
CA THR A 90 3.01 -0.64 -11.42
C THR A 90 4.37 -0.32 -10.81
N ILE A 91 4.45 -0.45 -9.50
CA ILE A 91 5.67 -0.12 -8.74
C ILE A 91 5.98 -1.28 -7.82
N MET A 92 7.26 -1.62 -7.70
CA MET A 92 7.68 -2.62 -6.73
C MET A 92 7.65 -2.00 -5.34
N MET A 93 6.90 -2.60 -4.45
CA MET A 93 6.71 -2.13 -3.10
C MET A 93 6.96 -3.24 -2.10
N TYR A 94 7.09 -2.90 -0.83
CA TYR A 94 7.16 -3.87 0.24
C TYR A 94 6.12 -3.51 1.30
N PRO A 95 5.57 -4.51 1.99
CA PRO A 95 4.53 -4.25 2.99
C PRO A 95 5.14 -3.87 4.33
N GLY A 96 4.44 -3.01 5.07
CA GLY A 96 4.71 -2.80 6.48
C GLY A 96 4.05 -3.91 7.31
N ASP A 97 3.91 -3.68 8.61
CA ASP A 97 3.27 -4.66 9.48
C ASP A 97 1.82 -4.87 9.07
N ARG A 98 1.41 -6.13 9.00
CA ARG A 98 0.03 -6.52 8.68
C ARG A 98 -0.68 -6.87 9.98
N THR A 99 -1.76 -6.14 10.25
CA THR A 99 -2.49 -6.28 11.50
C THR A 99 -3.97 -6.47 11.20
N ALA A 100 -4.61 -7.36 11.95
CA ALA A 100 -6.04 -7.59 11.87
C ALA A 100 -6.54 -8.11 13.20
N GLU A 101 -7.83 -7.90 13.47
CA GLU A 101 -8.47 -8.38 14.68
C GLU A 101 -9.41 -9.51 14.31
N PRO A 102 -9.08 -10.76 14.66
CA PRO A 102 -9.96 -11.88 14.34
C PRO A 102 -11.21 -11.87 15.21
N LEU A 103 -12.35 -12.15 14.60
CA LEU A 103 -13.63 -12.31 15.29
C LEU A 103 -13.98 -13.78 15.31
N PHE A 104 -14.11 -14.34 16.50
CA PHE A 104 -14.47 -15.75 16.70
C PHE A 104 -15.93 -15.84 17.09
N VAL A 105 -16.68 -16.74 16.43
CA VAL A 105 -18.07 -17.00 16.77
C VAL A 105 -18.20 -18.26 17.63
N ASP A 106 -17.27 -19.20 17.45
CA ASP A 106 -17.34 -20.50 18.12
C ASP A 106 -16.01 -20.78 18.84
N ASP A 107 -16.06 -20.79 20.17
CA ASP A 107 -14.88 -21.07 21.00
C ASP A 107 -14.34 -22.48 20.78
N LYS A 108 -15.19 -23.42 20.40
CA LYS A 108 -14.79 -24.83 20.27
C LYS A 108 -14.04 -25.10 18.97
N SER A 109 -14.50 -24.50 17.88
CA SER A 109 -13.86 -24.72 16.57
C SER A 109 -12.65 -23.84 16.36
N HIS A 110 -12.51 -22.74 17.12
CA HIS A 110 -11.44 -21.76 16.98
C HIS A 110 -11.34 -21.18 15.57
N LYS A 111 -12.46 -21.18 14.84
CA LYS A 111 -12.49 -20.64 13.49
C LYS A 111 -12.80 -19.16 13.51
N VAL A 112 -12.08 -18.41 12.69
CA VAL A 112 -12.32 -16.99 12.55
C VAL A 112 -13.48 -16.78 11.58
N THR A 113 -14.49 -16.03 12.03
CA THR A 113 -15.64 -15.70 11.21
C THR A 113 -15.36 -14.54 10.30
N LYS A 114 -14.67 -13.51 10.81
CA LYS A 114 -14.27 -12.33 10.05
C LYS A 114 -13.04 -11.72 10.65
N TYR A 115 -12.31 -10.95 9.83
CA TYR A 115 -11.20 -10.13 10.29
C TYR A 115 -11.63 -8.67 10.30
N LEU A 116 -11.46 -8.01 11.43
CA LEU A 116 -11.85 -6.61 11.62
C LEU A 116 -10.61 -5.73 11.65
N ASN A 117 -10.77 -4.49 11.21
CA ASN A 117 -9.70 -3.48 11.25
C ASN A 117 -8.40 -3.98 10.64
N CYS A 118 -8.52 -4.66 9.51
CA CYS A 118 -7.34 -5.12 8.76
C CYS A 118 -6.61 -3.90 8.22
N ARG A 119 -5.29 -3.87 8.41
CA ARG A 119 -4.51 -2.72 7.98
C ARG A 119 -3.07 -3.07 7.71
N PHE A 120 -2.47 -2.34 6.79
CA PHE A 120 -1.03 -2.36 6.51
C PHE A 120 -0.71 -1.20 5.58
N ASN A 121 0.58 -0.96 5.38
CA ASN A 121 1.09 0.04 4.44
C ASN A 121 1.84 -0.64 3.32
N LEU A 122 1.86 -0.01 2.15
CA LEU A 122 2.72 -0.41 1.04
C LEU A 122 3.69 0.71 0.76
N ILE A 123 4.98 0.40 0.76
CA ILE A 123 6.05 1.37 0.67
C ILE A 123 6.88 1.07 -0.57
N ASP A 124 7.15 2.12 -1.36
CA ASP A 124 7.96 2.01 -2.57
C ASP A 124 9.34 1.47 -2.21
N ALA A 125 9.77 0.42 -2.89
CA ALA A 125 11.08 -0.17 -2.65
C ALA A 125 12.23 0.63 -3.26
N GLY A 126 11.90 1.65 -4.05
CA GLY A 126 12.92 2.48 -4.68
C GLY A 126 13.58 1.85 -5.89
N LEU A 127 13.08 0.73 -6.37
CA LEU A 127 13.60 0.06 -7.57
C LEU A 127 13.10 0.74 -8.83
N GLU A 128 13.93 0.74 -9.86
CA GLU A 128 13.58 1.32 -11.16
C GLU A 128 12.99 0.30 -12.11
#